data_0cedbbde75b45a9ec5de3d8f537614e1
#
_entry.id   0cedbbde75b45a9ec5de3d8f537614e1
#
_cell.length_a   1.000
_cell.length_b   1.000
_cell.length_c   1.000
_cell.angle_alpha   90.00
_cell.angle_beta   90.00
_cell.angle_gamma   90.00
#
_symmetry.space_group_name_H-M   'P 1'
#
loop_
_entity.id
_entity.type
_entity.pdbx_description
1 polymer ?
#
loop_
_entity_poly.entity_id
_entity_poly.type
_entity_poly.pdbx_seq_one_letter_code
_entity_poly.pdbx_strand_id
1 'polypeptide(L)'
;MIADNYLQLRAELETALAGLLKLSSDVGREPVTLETIHGLLTDIREPLLFVVVGEVKAGKSSLLNALFGQEFAKVDVRPATDRIYIFRYGSEDKSVQVSQRVTERYLPISILQDFNVVDTPGTNTMVAAHQTITESFIPRADLVLFVFSVVNPWSQSAWDLLDFVQKKWLKNVVFVIQQADLRDPPEIELICRHLQDTAMQKLAFRPPVFAVSARKALLARTTGLDKERLWKESQFAALEDQINRMVTETGARILKLRSATKTGGVILSEATNQIRSCFETIDGDEKELIRIEEFLQVRKAQTLRQVAGFLRGVEQACREGEKEGTRMLEERLSFWRTWRLIWSREQWQKEFQTDVETKLRKTIEPQIDNAVELLETDLHNFWPQLQEIIESKFNFGGKDRLNKAMPDFTRQRRALLDSIQLTLVERSANHEIEERLGRMFRETAAWLRLPVGVAAAGGIVTVIVAMSSAAVADVTGTLAASAAIIGTIVAFAQRKKILNAYGKEMEARRLELIRAIEQQMNHAIELFYKEISATFEPLAAFCTAERKRYGPFLRKAEELSKTFRGLGARLGSE
;
A
#
# COMPACT_ATOMS: atom_id res chain seq x y z
N MET A 1 -37.84 2.54 -33.04
CA MET A 1 -38.50 1.23 -32.85
C MET A 1 -37.83 0.50 -31.70
N ILE A 2 -38.54 -0.36 -30.95
CA ILE A 2 -38.00 -0.97 -29.70
C ILE A 2 -36.76 -1.85 -29.98
N ALA A 3 -36.70 -2.47 -31.15
CA ALA A 3 -35.58 -3.35 -31.53
C ALA A 3 -34.25 -2.59 -31.73
N ASP A 4 -34.29 -1.40 -32.35
CA ASP A 4 -33.09 -0.62 -32.62
C ASP A 4 -32.49 -0.09 -31.33
N ASN A 5 -33.32 0.37 -30.40
CA ASN A 5 -32.89 0.83 -29.08
C ASN A 5 -32.28 -0.31 -28.25
N TYR A 6 -32.89 -1.51 -28.31
CA TYR A 6 -32.34 -2.70 -27.66
C TYR A 6 -30.96 -3.09 -28.21
N LEU A 7 -30.80 -3.12 -29.53
CA LEU A 7 -29.55 -3.48 -30.18
C LEU A 7 -28.43 -2.48 -29.83
N GLN A 8 -28.76 -1.20 -29.76
CA GLN A 8 -27.83 -0.17 -29.36
C GLN A 8 -27.42 -0.33 -27.88
N LEU A 9 -28.42 -0.51 -26.98
CA LEU A 9 -28.17 -0.74 -25.55
C LEU A 9 -27.31 -1.98 -25.33
N ARG A 10 -27.57 -3.07 -26.09
CA ARG A 10 -26.79 -4.29 -26.02
C ARG A 10 -25.35 -4.06 -26.45
N ALA A 11 -25.13 -3.38 -27.58
CA ALA A 11 -23.78 -3.10 -28.09
C ALA A 11 -22.96 -2.21 -27.14
N GLU A 12 -23.61 -1.20 -26.55
CA GLU A 12 -23.00 -0.34 -25.52
C GLU A 12 -22.62 -1.15 -24.28
N LEU A 13 -23.50 -2.04 -23.81
CA LEU A 13 -23.25 -2.90 -22.68
C LEU A 13 -22.16 -3.95 -22.96
N GLU A 14 -22.15 -4.55 -24.14
CA GLU A 14 -21.08 -5.45 -24.58
C GLU A 14 -19.71 -4.75 -24.53
N THR A 15 -19.66 -3.52 -25.04
CA THR A 15 -18.44 -2.70 -25.04
C THR A 15 -18.01 -2.38 -23.59
N ALA A 16 -18.96 -2.02 -22.73
CA ALA A 16 -18.70 -1.71 -21.33
C ALA A 16 -18.20 -2.95 -20.56
N LEU A 17 -18.83 -4.10 -20.75
CA LEU A 17 -18.41 -5.37 -20.10
C LEU A 17 -17.06 -5.86 -20.62
N ALA A 18 -16.78 -5.72 -21.92
CA ALA A 18 -15.46 -6.02 -22.48
C ALA A 18 -14.37 -5.10 -21.90
N GLY A 19 -14.69 -3.79 -21.73
CA GLY A 19 -13.83 -2.85 -21.04
C GLY A 19 -13.61 -3.22 -19.56
N LEU A 20 -14.65 -3.67 -18.88
CA LEU A 20 -14.58 -4.13 -17.49
C LEU A 20 -13.76 -5.42 -17.36
N LEU A 21 -13.90 -6.36 -18.30
CA LEU A 21 -13.10 -7.58 -18.34
C LEU A 21 -11.62 -7.26 -18.46
N LYS A 22 -11.27 -6.38 -19.41
CA LYS A 22 -9.90 -5.93 -19.61
C LYS A 22 -9.36 -5.24 -18.35
N LEU A 23 -10.10 -4.29 -17.79
CA LEU A 23 -9.71 -3.60 -16.55
C LEU A 23 -9.49 -4.60 -15.42
N SER A 24 -10.41 -5.56 -15.23
CA SER A 24 -10.32 -6.58 -14.18
C SER A 24 -9.12 -7.50 -14.36
N SER A 25 -8.78 -7.85 -15.60
CA SER A 25 -7.58 -8.64 -15.94
C SER A 25 -6.30 -7.85 -15.66
N ASP A 26 -6.22 -6.59 -16.15
CA ASP A 26 -5.05 -5.71 -16.00
C ASP A 26 -4.74 -5.40 -14.51
N VAL A 27 -5.79 -5.37 -13.70
CA VAL A 27 -5.73 -5.12 -12.25
C VAL A 27 -5.48 -6.41 -11.45
N GLY A 28 -5.48 -7.59 -12.09
CA GLY A 28 -5.19 -8.86 -11.45
C GLY A 28 -6.31 -9.36 -10.53
N ARG A 29 -7.58 -9.18 -10.95
CA ARG A 29 -8.74 -9.71 -10.22
C ARG A 29 -8.75 -11.24 -10.24
N GLU A 30 -9.42 -11.82 -9.24
CA GLU A 30 -9.55 -13.27 -9.11
C GLU A 30 -10.17 -13.90 -10.36
N PRO A 31 -9.75 -15.11 -10.74
CA PRO A 31 -10.28 -15.83 -11.91
C PRO A 31 -11.80 -15.93 -11.92
N VAL A 32 -12.43 -16.13 -10.76
CA VAL A 32 -13.89 -16.20 -10.60
C VAL A 32 -14.58 -14.91 -11.05
N THR A 33 -13.98 -13.76 -10.78
CA THR A 33 -14.53 -12.46 -11.25
C THR A 33 -14.46 -12.35 -12.77
N LEU A 34 -13.35 -12.77 -13.38
CA LEU A 34 -13.18 -12.76 -14.83
C LEU A 34 -14.17 -13.73 -15.51
N GLU A 35 -14.33 -14.93 -14.96
CA GLU A 35 -15.33 -15.90 -15.41
C GLU A 35 -16.75 -15.34 -15.31
N THR A 36 -17.07 -14.62 -14.22
CA THR A 36 -18.36 -13.97 -14.06
C THR A 36 -18.62 -12.96 -15.18
N ILE A 37 -17.64 -12.10 -15.50
CA ILE A 37 -17.77 -11.11 -16.57
C ILE A 37 -17.90 -11.78 -17.93
N HIS A 38 -17.11 -12.84 -18.20
CA HIS A 38 -17.25 -13.66 -19.40
C HIS A 38 -18.64 -14.26 -19.51
N GLY A 39 -19.18 -14.78 -18.40
CA GLY A 39 -20.54 -15.26 -18.34
C GLY A 39 -21.56 -14.19 -18.71
N LEU A 40 -21.43 -12.98 -18.15
CA LEU A 40 -22.32 -11.86 -18.50
C LEU A 40 -22.27 -11.51 -19.99
N LEU A 41 -21.07 -11.48 -20.58
CA LEU A 41 -20.90 -11.25 -22.02
C LEU A 41 -21.59 -12.33 -22.88
N THR A 42 -21.49 -13.59 -22.44
CA THR A 42 -22.18 -14.72 -23.11
C THR A 42 -23.69 -14.63 -22.91
N ASP A 43 -24.12 -14.32 -21.69
CA ASP A 43 -25.54 -14.32 -21.31
C ASP A 43 -26.37 -13.20 -21.98
N ILE A 44 -25.72 -12.09 -22.37
CA ILE A 44 -26.40 -11.01 -23.16
C ILE A 44 -26.94 -11.56 -24.48
N ARG A 45 -26.32 -12.59 -25.03
CA ARG A 45 -26.70 -13.24 -26.30
C ARG A 45 -27.55 -14.50 -26.08
N GLU A 46 -27.61 -14.98 -24.85
CA GLU A 46 -28.31 -16.22 -24.54
C GLU A 46 -29.71 -16.00 -23.95
N PRO A 47 -30.55 -17.06 -23.89
CA PRO A 47 -31.81 -17.04 -23.19
C PRO A 47 -31.68 -16.70 -21.70
N LEU A 48 -32.74 -16.18 -21.08
CA LEU A 48 -32.77 -15.85 -19.65
C LEU A 48 -32.41 -17.03 -18.77
N LEU A 49 -31.64 -16.79 -17.73
CA LEU A 49 -31.21 -17.81 -16.78
C LEU A 49 -32.12 -17.83 -15.55
N PHE A 50 -32.95 -18.87 -15.44
CA PHE A 50 -33.77 -19.16 -14.27
C PHE A 50 -33.05 -20.15 -13.36
N VAL A 51 -32.92 -19.80 -12.09
CA VAL A 51 -32.33 -20.69 -11.08
C VAL A 51 -33.39 -21.07 -10.07
N VAL A 52 -33.61 -22.37 -9.89
CA VAL A 52 -34.54 -22.89 -8.89
C VAL A 52 -33.76 -23.47 -7.72
N VAL A 53 -33.98 -22.91 -6.55
CA VAL A 53 -33.23 -23.21 -5.32
C VAL A 53 -34.20 -23.57 -4.20
N GLY A 54 -33.80 -24.41 -3.28
CA GLY A 54 -34.61 -24.78 -2.11
C GLY A 54 -34.21 -26.13 -1.54
N GLU A 55 -34.80 -26.52 -0.44
CA GLU A 55 -34.50 -27.78 0.25
C GLU A 55 -34.76 -29.03 -0.60
N VAL A 56 -34.15 -30.14 -0.19
CA VAL A 56 -34.53 -31.47 -0.68
C VAL A 56 -36.00 -31.69 -0.43
N LYS A 57 -36.74 -32.20 -1.43
CA LYS A 57 -38.19 -32.43 -1.37
C LYS A 57 -39.07 -31.18 -1.24
N ALA A 58 -38.54 -29.98 -1.40
CA ALA A 58 -39.34 -28.76 -1.43
C ALA A 58 -40.25 -28.65 -2.68
N GLY A 59 -40.12 -29.53 -3.65
CA GLY A 59 -40.95 -29.57 -4.87
C GLY A 59 -40.40 -28.77 -6.04
N LYS A 60 -39.06 -28.53 -6.12
CA LYS A 60 -38.38 -27.80 -7.22
C LYS A 60 -38.67 -28.39 -8.59
N SER A 61 -38.37 -29.67 -8.76
CA SER A 61 -38.57 -30.36 -10.04
C SER A 61 -40.07 -30.45 -10.42
N SER A 62 -40.95 -30.61 -9.45
CA SER A 62 -42.41 -30.53 -9.68
C SER A 62 -42.85 -29.14 -10.14
N LEU A 63 -42.29 -28.09 -9.57
CA LEU A 63 -42.56 -26.71 -9.98
C LEU A 63 -42.13 -26.48 -11.43
N LEU A 64 -40.94 -26.94 -11.81
CA LEU A 64 -40.45 -26.84 -13.18
C LEU A 64 -41.34 -27.61 -14.16
N ASN A 65 -41.72 -28.87 -13.85
CA ASN A 65 -42.64 -29.66 -14.67
C ASN A 65 -44.00 -28.97 -14.85
N ALA A 66 -44.51 -28.34 -13.80
CA ALA A 66 -45.77 -27.62 -13.88
C ALA A 66 -45.65 -26.32 -14.71
N LEU A 67 -44.56 -25.57 -14.59
CA LEU A 67 -44.31 -24.38 -15.40
C LEU A 67 -44.23 -24.71 -16.90
N PHE A 68 -43.58 -25.80 -17.25
CA PHE A 68 -43.41 -26.20 -18.66
C PHE A 68 -44.56 -27.07 -19.19
N GLY A 69 -45.46 -27.50 -18.32
CA GLY A 69 -46.61 -28.31 -18.73
C GLY A 69 -46.29 -29.75 -19.11
N GLN A 70 -45.10 -30.23 -18.79
CA GLN A 70 -44.67 -31.62 -19.11
C GLN A 70 -43.58 -32.09 -18.13
N GLU A 71 -43.52 -33.40 -17.94
CA GLU A 71 -42.51 -34.01 -17.06
C GLU A 71 -41.15 -34.17 -17.79
N PHE A 72 -40.21 -33.24 -17.50
CA PHE A 72 -38.84 -33.31 -18.01
C PHE A 72 -37.81 -33.34 -16.87
N ALA A 73 -38.11 -32.73 -15.74
CA ALA A 73 -37.26 -32.81 -14.54
C ALA A 73 -37.67 -34.05 -13.73
N LYS A 74 -36.72 -34.91 -13.39
CA LYS A 74 -37.01 -36.13 -12.62
C LYS A 74 -37.50 -35.80 -11.25
N VAL A 75 -38.73 -36.24 -10.91
CA VAL A 75 -39.29 -36.19 -9.56
C VAL A 75 -38.98 -37.55 -8.91
N ASP A 76 -37.93 -37.66 -8.13
CA ASP A 76 -37.59 -38.90 -7.43
C ASP A 76 -37.92 -38.81 -5.92
N VAL A 77 -38.42 -39.88 -5.36
CA VAL A 77 -38.67 -39.99 -3.92
C VAL A 77 -37.36 -40.16 -3.12
N ARG A 78 -36.32 -40.64 -3.75
CA ARG A 78 -34.96 -40.69 -3.18
C ARG A 78 -34.24 -39.36 -3.40
N PRO A 79 -33.26 -38.97 -2.54
CA PRO A 79 -32.47 -37.78 -2.80
C PRO A 79 -31.65 -38.02 -4.06
N ALA A 80 -32.22 -37.69 -5.24
CA ALA A 80 -31.69 -38.10 -6.53
C ALA A 80 -30.78 -37.09 -7.22
N THR A 81 -30.63 -35.87 -6.65
CA THR A 81 -29.87 -34.81 -7.32
C THR A 81 -28.66 -34.41 -6.51
N ASP A 82 -27.56 -35.15 -6.73
CA ASP A 82 -26.20 -34.71 -6.31
C ASP A 82 -25.57 -33.75 -7.33
N ARG A 83 -26.28 -33.46 -8.42
CA ARG A 83 -25.77 -32.67 -9.55
C ARG A 83 -26.69 -31.51 -9.87
N ILE A 84 -26.08 -30.43 -10.37
CA ILE A 84 -26.79 -29.30 -10.95
C ILE A 84 -27.14 -29.64 -12.40
N TYR A 85 -28.40 -29.50 -12.75
CA TYR A 85 -28.86 -29.67 -14.13
C TYR A 85 -29.15 -28.33 -14.77
N ILE A 86 -28.60 -28.07 -15.94
CA ILE A 86 -28.91 -26.90 -16.77
C ILE A 86 -29.73 -27.39 -17.97
N PHE A 87 -31.00 -27.01 -18.01
CA PHE A 87 -31.88 -27.28 -19.11
C PHE A 87 -31.76 -26.18 -20.15
N ARG A 88 -31.47 -26.55 -21.39
CA ARG A 88 -31.30 -25.64 -22.54
C ARG A 88 -32.16 -26.12 -23.70
N TYR A 89 -32.47 -25.22 -24.64
CA TYR A 89 -33.08 -25.58 -25.89
C TYR A 89 -32.10 -26.39 -26.76
N GLY A 90 -32.59 -27.45 -27.34
CA GLY A 90 -31.90 -28.26 -28.36
C GLY A 90 -32.89 -28.95 -29.26
N SER A 91 -32.51 -29.31 -30.48
CA SER A 91 -33.35 -30.04 -31.42
C SER A 91 -33.64 -31.46 -30.99
N GLU A 92 -32.80 -32.02 -30.10
CA GLU A 92 -32.89 -33.42 -29.62
C GLU A 92 -32.60 -33.47 -28.12
N ASP A 93 -33.14 -34.48 -27.42
CA ASP A 93 -32.82 -34.75 -26.01
C ASP A 93 -31.40 -35.28 -25.90
N LYS A 94 -30.48 -34.43 -25.44
CA LYS A 94 -29.08 -34.73 -25.26
C LYS A 94 -28.57 -34.23 -23.91
N SER A 95 -27.79 -35.05 -23.23
CA SER A 95 -27.14 -34.69 -21.99
C SER A 95 -25.63 -34.61 -22.17
N VAL A 96 -25.01 -33.52 -21.71
CA VAL A 96 -23.56 -33.29 -21.77
C VAL A 96 -23.08 -32.99 -20.34
N GLN A 97 -22.13 -33.77 -19.86
CA GLN A 97 -21.51 -33.52 -18.57
C GLN A 97 -20.41 -32.43 -18.73
N VAL A 98 -20.65 -31.25 -18.19
CA VAL A 98 -19.73 -30.10 -18.30
C VAL A 98 -18.66 -30.15 -17.19
N SER A 99 -19.03 -30.63 -16.01
CA SER A 99 -18.11 -30.86 -14.90
C SER A 99 -18.57 -32.04 -14.04
N GLN A 100 -17.80 -32.41 -13.01
CA GLN A 100 -18.19 -33.47 -12.07
C GLN A 100 -19.57 -33.27 -11.46
N ARG A 101 -20.02 -32.00 -11.34
CA ARG A 101 -21.27 -31.64 -10.65
C ARG A 101 -22.30 -30.94 -11.53
N VAL A 102 -21.98 -30.60 -12.77
CA VAL A 102 -22.86 -29.88 -13.70
C VAL A 102 -23.09 -30.71 -14.95
N THR A 103 -24.37 -30.92 -15.27
CA THR A 103 -24.82 -31.59 -16.48
C THR A 103 -25.74 -30.66 -17.26
N GLU A 104 -25.43 -30.36 -18.49
CA GLU A 104 -26.34 -29.69 -19.42
C GLU A 104 -27.24 -30.69 -20.08
N ARG A 105 -28.55 -30.42 -20.14
CA ARG A 105 -29.55 -31.20 -20.82
C ARG A 105 -30.26 -30.35 -21.86
N TYR A 106 -30.12 -30.72 -23.10
CA TYR A 106 -30.75 -30.07 -24.22
C TYR A 106 -32.07 -30.76 -24.52
N LEU A 107 -33.16 -29.98 -24.63
CA LEU A 107 -34.52 -30.49 -24.80
C LEU A 107 -35.26 -29.71 -25.89
N PRO A 108 -36.09 -30.35 -26.74
CA PRO A 108 -36.87 -29.68 -27.79
C PRO A 108 -38.15 -29.06 -27.22
N ILE A 109 -38.00 -28.17 -26.25
CA ILE A 109 -39.09 -27.48 -25.53
C ILE A 109 -39.03 -26.01 -25.86
N SER A 110 -40.10 -25.48 -26.47
CA SER A 110 -40.12 -24.11 -27.03
C SER A 110 -39.76 -23.03 -26.04
N ILE A 111 -40.20 -23.12 -24.80
CA ILE A 111 -39.93 -22.14 -23.76
C ILE A 111 -38.42 -22.07 -23.42
N LEU A 112 -37.66 -23.10 -23.63
CA LEU A 112 -36.22 -23.11 -23.43
C LEU A 112 -35.44 -22.34 -24.50
N GLN A 113 -36.11 -21.86 -25.58
CA GLN A 113 -35.52 -20.91 -26.52
C GLN A 113 -35.29 -19.55 -25.86
N ASP A 114 -36.18 -19.16 -24.93
CA ASP A 114 -36.12 -17.89 -24.23
C ASP A 114 -35.54 -18.02 -22.82
N PHE A 115 -35.47 -19.23 -22.28
CA PHE A 115 -35.04 -19.51 -20.92
C PHE A 115 -34.07 -20.68 -20.82
N ASN A 116 -32.99 -20.50 -20.09
CA ASN A 116 -32.20 -21.58 -19.53
C ASN A 116 -32.62 -21.81 -18.07
N VAL A 117 -32.82 -23.03 -17.66
CA VAL A 117 -33.29 -23.37 -16.32
C VAL A 117 -32.24 -24.18 -15.57
N VAL A 118 -31.86 -23.70 -14.39
CA VAL A 118 -30.93 -24.41 -13.50
C VAL A 118 -31.73 -25.03 -12.35
N ASP A 119 -31.80 -26.36 -12.31
CA ASP A 119 -32.30 -27.12 -11.16
C ASP A 119 -31.14 -27.51 -10.25
N THR A 120 -31.20 -27.08 -8.99
CA THR A 120 -30.10 -27.25 -8.05
C THR A 120 -30.37 -28.41 -7.09
N PRO A 121 -29.31 -29.11 -6.61
CA PRO A 121 -29.46 -30.06 -5.51
C PRO A 121 -30.02 -29.34 -4.27
N GLY A 122 -30.73 -30.09 -3.42
CA GLY A 122 -31.31 -29.49 -2.19
C GLY A 122 -30.23 -28.97 -1.23
N THR A 123 -30.59 -27.91 -0.51
CA THR A 123 -29.67 -27.19 0.39
C THR A 123 -29.01 -28.02 1.50
N ASN A 124 -29.52 -29.23 1.75
CA ASN A 124 -28.98 -30.12 2.81
C ASN A 124 -27.87 -31.07 2.30
N THR A 125 -27.46 -30.99 1.04
CA THR A 125 -26.64 -32.09 0.46
C THR A 125 -25.16 -31.85 0.37
N MET A 126 -24.61 -30.64 0.31
CA MET A 126 -23.14 -30.39 0.37
C MET A 126 -22.80 -28.90 0.37
N VAL A 127 -21.91 -28.47 1.27
CA VAL A 127 -21.35 -27.09 1.34
C VAL A 127 -20.71 -26.66 0.00
N ALA A 128 -20.06 -27.58 -0.71
CA ALA A 128 -19.40 -27.30 -1.98
C ALA A 128 -20.35 -27.13 -3.18
N ALA A 129 -21.58 -27.68 -3.13
CA ALA A 129 -22.60 -27.39 -4.14
C ALA A 129 -23.24 -26.03 -3.91
N HIS A 130 -23.40 -25.63 -2.65
CA HIS A 130 -23.83 -24.27 -2.29
C HIS A 130 -22.87 -23.22 -2.81
N GLN A 131 -21.56 -23.46 -2.67
CA GLN A 131 -20.54 -22.57 -3.17
C GLN A 131 -20.64 -22.40 -4.69
N THR A 132 -20.74 -23.49 -5.45
CA THR A 132 -20.91 -23.43 -6.91
C THR A 132 -22.20 -22.70 -7.30
N ILE A 133 -23.32 -22.94 -6.60
CA ILE A 133 -24.60 -22.29 -6.88
C ILE A 133 -24.49 -20.78 -6.60
N THR A 134 -23.94 -20.41 -5.45
CA THR A 134 -23.84 -19.01 -5.01
C THR A 134 -22.78 -18.22 -5.78
N GLU A 135 -21.69 -18.84 -6.17
CA GLU A 135 -20.60 -18.19 -6.89
C GLU A 135 -20.78 -18.15 -8.41
N SER A 136 -21.32 -19.23 -9.00
CA SER A 136 -21.36 -19.37 -10.47
C SER A 136 -22.73 -19.07 -11.09
N PHE A 137 -23.84 -19.44 -10.41
CA PHE A 137 -25.17 -19.35 -11.02
C PHE A 137 -26.01 -18.19 -10.49
N ILE A 138 -26.07 -17.95 -9.20
CA ILE A 138 -26.90 -16.88 -8.63
C ILE A 138 -26.44 -15.49 -9.11
N PRO A 139 -25.13 -15.18 -9.22
CA PRO A 139 -24.67 -13.93 -9.79
C PRO A 139 -25.15 -13.67 -11.22
N ARG A 140 -25.47 -14.73 -11.95
CA ARG A 140 -25.85 -14.71 -13.36
C ARG A 140 -27.35 -14.91 -13.59
N ALA A 141 -28.09 -15.23 -12.52
CA ALA A 141 -29.50 -15.53 -12.62
C ALA A 141 -30.34 -14.28 -12.89
N ASP A 142 -31.17 -14.36 -13.92
CA ASP A 142 -32.18 -13.33 -14.21
C ASP A 142 -33.36 -13.45 -13.27
N LEU A 143 -33.70 -14.67 -12.85
CA LEU A 143 -34.73 -14.97 -11.87
C LEU A 143 -34.28 -16.12 -10.97
N VAL A 144 -34.45 -15.95 -9.66
CA VAL A 144 -34.23 -16.99 -8.65
C VAL A 144 -35.56 -17.35 -8.02
N LEU A 145 -36.06 -18.56 -8.28
CA LEU A 145 -37.23 -19.13 -7.61
C LEU A 145 -36.77 -19.86 -6.36
N PHE A 146 -36.99 -19.24 -5.21
CA PHE A 146 -36.64 -19.85 -3.93
C PHE A 146 -37.82 -20.65 -3.39
N VAL A 147 -37.68 -21.97 -3.41
CA VAL A 147 -38.79 -22.91 -3.16
C VAL A 147 -38.74 -23.38 -1.72
N PHE A 148 -39.82 -23.08 -1.00
CA PHE A 148 -40.08 -23.57 0.33
C PHE A 148 -41.18 -24.65 0.27
N SER A 149 -41.11 -25.63 1.15
CA SER A 149 -42.22 -26.57 1.35
C SER A 149 -43.18 -26.02 2.41
N VAL A 150 -44.50 -26.08 2.16
CA VAL A 150 -45.50 -25.72 3.16
C VAL A 150 -45.39 -26.58 4.42
N VAL A 151 -44.79 -27.78 4.31
CA VAL A 151 -44.59 -28.72 5.43
C VAL A 151 -43.44 -28.27 6.35
N ASN A 152 -42.40 -27.65 5.79
CA ASN A 152 -41.27 -27.12 6.54
C ASN A 152 -40.84 -25.76 5.99
N PRO A 153 -41.62 -24.69 6.19
CA PRO A 153 -41.31 -23.39 5.64
C PRO A 153 -40.21 -22.63 6.41
N TRP A 154 -39.79 -23.14 7.58
CA TRP A 154 -38.84 -22.48 8.49
C TRP A 154 -37.39 -23.01 8.43
N SER A 155 -37.07 -23.73 7.41
CA SER A 155 -35.79 -24.40 7.30
C SER A 155 -34.61 -23.47 7.45
N GLN A 156 -33.76 -23.70 8.43
CA GLN A 156 -32.54 -22.92 8.68
C GLN A 156 -31.61 -22.96 7.49
N SER A 157 -31.45 -24.13 6.86
CA SER A 157 -30.56 -24.28 5.68
C SER A 157 -30.98 -23.43 4.48
N ALA A 158 -32.29 -23.17 4.35
CA ALA A 158 -32.82 -22.26 3.33
C ALA A 158 -32.44 -20.81 3.63
N TRP A 159 -32.52 -20.39 4.88
CA TRP A 159 -32.12 -19.05 5.29
C TRP A 159 -30.61 -18.85 5.26
N ASP A 160 -29.81 -19.85 5.64
CA ASP A 160 -28.35 -19.81 5.56
C ASP A 160 -27.88 -19.61 4.10
N LEU A 161 -28.54 -20.30 3.16
CA LEU A 161 -28.26 -20.10 1.74
C LEU A 161 -28.70 -18.71 1.27
N LEU A 162 -29.85 -18.21 1.75
CA LEU A 162 -30.33 -16.86 1.45
C LEU A 162 -29.40 -15.79 2.02
N ASP A 163 -28.85 -15.96 3.21
CA ASP A 163 -27.86 -15.05 3.80
C ASP A 163 -26.59 -14.96 2.95
N PHE A 164 -26.19 -16.06 2.32
CA PHE A 164 -25.07 -16.09 1.37
C PHE A 164 -25.40 -15.35 0.07
N VAL A 165 -26.64 -15.47 -0.39
CA VAL A 165 -27.16 -14.78 -1.59
C VAL A 165 -27.38 -13.30 -1.33
N GLN A 166 -27.74 -12.94 -0.10
CA GLN A 166 -28.23 -11.63 0.31
C GLN A 166 -27.36 -10.45 -0.11
N LYS A 167 -26.05 -10.56 0.03
CA LYS A 167 -25.17 -9.39 -0.11
C LYS A 167 -25.04 -8.86 -1.53
N LYS A 168 -25.48 -9.61 -2.54
CA LYS A 168 -25.21 -9.27 -3.95
C LYS A 168 -26.42 -9.35 -4.91
N TRP A 169 -27.50 -10.17 -4.69
CA TRP A 169 -28.38 -10.60 -5.80
C TRP A 169 -29.89 -10.66 -5.50
N LEU A 170 -30.38 -10.06 -4.42
CA LEU A 170 -31.74 -10.26 -3.90
C LEU A 170 -32.93 -9.77 -4.75
N LYS A 171 -32.70 -8.82 -5.67
CA LYS A 171 -33.84 -8.16 -6.34
C LYS A 171 -34.61 -9.07 -7.32
N ASN A 172 -34.01 -10.19 -7.73
CA ASN A 172 -34.59 -11.13 -8.68
C ASN A 172 -35.13 -12.39 -7.99
N VAL A 173 -35.28 -12.38 -6.67
CA VAL A 173 -35.75 -13.53 -5.90
C VAL A 173 -37.24 -13.47 -5.75
N VAL A 174 -37.92 -14.56 -6.12
CA VAL A 174 -39.35 -14.85 -5.87
C VAL A 174 -39.43 -16.03 -4.94
N PHE A 175 -40.17 -15.90 -3.87
CA PHE A 175 -40.44 -17.00 -2.95
C PHE A 175 -41.66 -17.80 -3.43
N VAL A 176 -41.49 -19.10 -3.53
CA VAL A 176 -42.54 -20.02 -3.94
C VAL A 176 -42.76 -21.04 -2.83
N ILE A 177 -43.90 -21.02 -2.20
CA ILE A 177 -44.30 -22.02 -1.23
C ILE A 177 -45.01 -23.12 -2.00
N GLN A 178 -44.37 -24.27 -2.07
CA GLN A 178 -44.89 -25.43 -2.76
C GLN A 178 -45.72 -26.32 -1.83
N GLN A 179 -46.54 -27.21 -2.47
CA GLN A 179 -47.42 -28.14 -1.76
C GLN A 179 -48.54 -27.43 -0.99
N ALA A 180 -49.00 -26.29 -1.49
CA ALA A 180 -50.05 -25.50 -0.85
C ALA A 180 -51.39 -26.29 -0.65
N ASP A 181 -51.60 -27.34 -1.45
CA ASP A 181 -52.72 -28.26 -1.31
C ASP A 181 -52.71 -29.11 -0.03
N LEU A 182 -51.64 -29.07 0.76
CA LEU A 182 -51.52 -29.82 2.03
C LEU A 182 -51.91 -28.98 3.26
N ARG A 183 -52.30 -27.72 3.10
CA ARG A 183 -52.67 -26.81 4.18
C ARG A 183 -53.90 -25.98 3.82
N ASP A 184 -54.58 -25.50 4.86
CA ASP A 184 -55.74 -24.63 4.70
C ASP A 184 -55.34 -23.19 4.33
N PRO A 185 -56.17 -22.45 3.58
CA PRO A 185 -55.86 -21.09 3.15
C PRO A 185 -55.40 -20.12 4.24
N PRO A 186 -56.01 -20.11 5.46
CA PRO A 186 -55.55 -19.23 6.55
C PRO A 186 -54.14 -19.54 7.05
N GLU A 187 -53.77 -20.84 7.09
CA GLU A 187 -52.40 -21.26 7.46
C GLU A 187 -51.37 -20.82 6.40
N ILE A 188 -51.74 -20.97 5.14
CA ILE A 188 -50.89 -20.52 4.02
C ILE A 188 -50.62 -19.03 4.08
N GLU A 189 -51.67 -18.24 4.37
CA GLU A 189 -51.51 -16.77 4.48
C GLU A 189 -50.59 -16.38 5.64
N LEU A 190 -50.69 -17.08 6.78
CA LEU A 190 -49.82 -16.89 7.92
C LEU A 190 -48.34 -17.21 7.55
N ILE A 191 -48.11 -18.32 6.85
CA ILE A 191 -46.80 -18.73 6.39
C ILE A 191 -46.22 -17.67 5.42
N CYS A 192 -47.03 -17.20 4.46
CA CYS A 192 -46.59 -16.17 3.50
C CYS A 192 -46.18 -14.88 4.22
N ARG A 193 -46.99 -14.38 5.16
CA ARG A 193 -46.64 -13.18 5.93
C ARG A 193 -45.37 -13.38 6.73
N HIS A 194 -45.25 -14.49 7.44
CA HIS A 194 -44.06 -14.76 8.25
C HIS A 194 -42.78 -14.86 7.41
N LEU A 195 -42.81 -15.50 6.24
CA LEU A 195 -41.68 -15.55 5.33
C LEU A 195 -41.30 -14.14 4.83
N GLN A 196 -42.30 -13.30 4.52
CA GLN A 196 -42.06 -11.92 4.12
C GLN A 196 -41.42 -11.08 5.26
N ASP A 197 -41.94 -11.22 6.47
CA ASP A 197 -41.47 -10.49 7.65
C ASP A 197 -40.05 -10.95 8.04
N THR A 198 -39.79 -12.26 8.00
CA THR A 198 -38.46 -12.81 8.23
C THR A 198 -37.45 -12.35 7.14
N ALA A 199 -37.87 -12.32 5.87
CA ALA A 199 -37.09 -11.80 4.80
C ALA A 199 -36.78 -10.31 5.02
N MET A 200 -37.75 -9.52 5.42
CA MET A 200 -37.53 -8.11 5.72
C MET A 200 -36.58 -7.90 6.89
N GLN A 201 -36.67 -8.70 7.95
CA GLN A 201 -35.79 -8.62 9.12
C GLN A 201 -34.34 -9.04 8.79
N LYS A 202 -34.18 -10.18 8.09
CA LYS A 202 -32.85 -10.74 7.78
C LYS A 202 -32.21 -10.11 6.59
N LEU A 203 -32.99 -9.74 5.56
CA LEU A 203 -32.52 -9.38 4.24
C LEU A 203 -32.77 -7.90 3.91
N ALA A 204 -33.49 -7.16 4.77
CA ALA A 204 -33.95 -5.80 4.46
C ALA A 204 -34.66 -5.72 3.09
N PHE A 205 -35.35 -6.81 2.70
CA PHE A 205 -36.03 -6.96 1.42
C PHE A 205 -37.31 -7.76 1.57
N ARG A 206 -38.36 -7.36 0.88
CA ARG A 206 -39.66 -8.03 0.89
C ARG A 206 -39.91 -8.69 -0.47
N PRO A 207 -39.56 -9.98 -0.64
CA PRO A 207 -39.78 -10.70 -1.89
C PRO A 207 -41.26 -10.92 -2.14
N PRO A 208 -41.73 -11.01 -3.39
CA PRO A 208 -43.03 -11.53 -3.72
C PRO A 208 -43.09 -13.02 -3.33
N VAL A 209 -44.19 -13.41 -2.67
CA VAL A 209 -44.41 -14.80 -2.20
C VAL A 209 -45.65 -15.35 -2.86
N PHE A 210 -45.54 -16.54 -3.46
CA PHE A 210 -46.62 -17.27 -4.11
C PHE A 210 -46.76 -18.67 -3.51
N ALA A 211 -47.93 -18.98 -2.99
CA ALA A 211 -48.22 -20.32 -2.51
C ALA A 211 -48.96 -21.10 -3.62
N VAL A 212 -48.37 -22.22 -4.05
CA VAL A 212 -48.84 -22.95 -5.25
C VAL A 212 -48.84 -24.47 -5.03
N SER A 213 -49.67 -25.18 -5.79
CA SER A 213 -49.63 -26.62 -5.92
C SER A 213 -49.23 -27.00 -7.34
N ALA A 214 -47.92 -27.31 -7.55
CA ALA A 214 -47.44 -27.77 -8.83
C ALA A 214 -48.11 -29.07 -9.27
N ARG A 215 -48.45 -29.96 -8.36
CA ARG A 215 -49.17 -31.17 -8.63
C ARG A 215 -50.53 -30.92 -9.28
N LYS A 216 -51.35 -30.06 -8.71
CA LYS A 216 -52.65 -29.68 -9.27
C LYS A 216 -52.50 -28.98 -10.62
N ALA A 217 -51.52 -28.07 -10.72
CA ALA A 217 -51.26 -27.36 -11.97
C ALA A 217 -50.84 -28.29 -13.11
N LEU A 218 -49.95 -29.25 -12.85
CA LEU A 218 -49.53 -30.22 -13.85
C LEU A 218 -50.69 -31.15 -14.26
N LEU A 219 -51.48 -31.67 -13.31
CA LEU A 219 -52.66 -32.45 -13.57
C LEU A 219 -53.68 -31.69 -14.43
N ALA A 220 -53.97 -30.43 -14.13
CA ALA A 220 -54.84 -29.58 -14.94
C ALA A 220 -54.40 -29.47 -16.42
N ARG A 221 -53.08 -29.55 -16.66
CA ARG A 221 -52.53 -29.46 -18.03
C ARG A 221 -52.49 -30.79 -18.75
N THR A 222 -52.30 -31.89 -18.03
CA THR A 222 -52.04 -33.22 -18.65
C THR A 222 -53.27 -34.12 -18.74
N THR A 223 -54.20 -34.08 -17.77
CA THR A 223 -55.31 -35.04 -17.68
C THR A 223 -56.63 -34.60 -18.31
N GLY A 224 -56.83 -33.31 -18.54
CA GLY A 224 -58.06 -32.78 -19.16
C GLY A 224 -59.32 -32.87 -18.30
N LEU A 225 -59.34 -33.66 -17.23
CA LEU A 225 -60.45 -33.81 -16.26
C LEU A 225 -60.37 -32.70 -15.18
N ASP A 226 -61.51 -32.06 -14.88
CA ASP A 226 -61.60 -30.98 -13.88
C ASP A 226 -60.56 -29.86 -14.07
N LYS A 227 -60.17 -29.59 -15.29
CA LYS A 227 -59.06 -28.67 -15.63
C LYS A 227 -59.18 -27.32 -14.99
N GLU A 228 -60.33 -26.66 -15.11
CA GLU A 228 -60.56 -25.33 -14.57
C GLU A 228 -60.52 -25.29 -13.04
N ARG A 229 -61.10 -26.29 -12.39
CA ARG A 229 -61.07 -26.41 -10.95
C ARG A 229 -59.66 -26.63 -10.41
N LEU A 230 -58.94 -27.61 -10.95
CA LEU A 230 -57.55 -27.95 -10.58
C LEU A 230 -56.64 -26.77 -10.80
N TRP A 231 -56.80 -26.03 -11.91
CA TRP A 231 -56.01 -24.84 -12.25
C TRP A 231 -56.26 -23.74 -11.22
N LYS A 232 -57.52 -23.44 -10.91
CA LYS A 232 -57.89 -22.44 -9.89
C LYS A 232 -57.37 -22.82 -8.51
N GLU A 233 -57.53 -24.09 -8.10
CA GLU A 233 -57.02 -24.58 -6.82
C GLU A 233 -55.49 -24.62 -6.73
N SER A 234 -54.82 -24.70 -7.82
CA SER A 234 -53.34 -24.72 -7.86
C SER A 234 -52.70 -23.36 -7.51
N GLN A 235 -53.45 -22.25 -7.61
CA GLN A 235 -52.99 -20.87 -7.47
C GLN A 235 -51.80 -20.52 -8.41
N PHE A 236 -51.61 -21.31 -9.46
CA PHE A 236 -50.43 -21.24 -10.34
C PHE A 236 -50.52 -20.04 -11.28
N ALA A 237 -51.70 -19.58 -11.61
CA ALA A 237 -51.94 -18.44 -12.51
C ALA A 237 -51.21 -17.16 -12.03
N ALA A 238 -51.32 -16.86 -10.73
CA ALA A 238 -50.68 -15.67 -10.16
C ALA A 238 -49.13 -15.72 -10.26
N LEU A 239 -48.51 -16.88 -10.10
CA LEU A 239 -47.08 -17.10 -10.28
C LEU A 239 -46.71 -16.93 -11.76
N GLU A 240 -47.47 -17.54 -12.69
CA GLU A 240 -47.24 -17.40 -14.14
C GLU A 240 -47.40 -15.97 -14.59
N ASP A 241 -48.42 -15.26 -14.13
CA ASP A 241 -48.61 -13.85 -14.44
C ASP A 241 -47.46 -13.01 -13.94
N GLN A 242 -46.90 -13.31 -12.78
CA GLN A 242 -45.73 -12.61 -12.28
C GLN A 242 -44.51 -12.90 -13.14
N ILE A 243 -44.28 -14.17 -13.48
CA ILE A 243 -43.18 -14.56 -14.37
C ILE A 243 -43.38 -13.91 -15.76
N ASN A 244 -44.59 -13.98 -16.32
CA ASN A 244 -44.89 -13.38 -17.60
C ASN A 244 -44.72 -11.86 -17.57
N ARG A 245 -45.16 -11.18 -16.50
CA ARG A 245 -44.91 -9.73 -16.33
C ARG A 245 -43.40 -9.44 -16.31
N MET A 246 -42.63 -10.17 -15.55
CA MET A 246 -41.19 -10.02 -15.50
C MET A 246 -40.55 -10.26 -16.88
N VAL A 247 -41.12 -11.13 -17.70
CA VAL A 247 -40.64 -11.49 -19.03
C VAL A 247 -41.16 -10.54 -20.12
N THR A 248 -42.45 -10.12 -20.07
CA THR A 248 -43.12 -9.40 -21.15
C THR A 248 -43.24 -7.89 -20.95
N GLU A 249 -43.56 -7.40 -19.75
CA GLU A 249 -43.68 -5.95 -19.47
C GLU A 249 -42.31 -5.25 -19.49
N THR A 250 -41.23 -5.97 -19.18
CA THR A 250 -39.87 -5.47 -19.28
C THR A 250 -39.08 -6.05 -20.46
N GLY A 251 -39.71 -6.94 -21.26
CA GLY A 251 -39.06 -7.71 -22.31
C GLY A 251 -37.95 -8.60 -21.75
N ALA A 252 -38.02 -9.93 -21.92
CA ALA A 252 -37.00 -10.88 -21.42
C ALA A 252 -35.56 -10.43 -21.72
N ARG A 253 -35.37 -9.77 -22.86
CA ARG A 253 -34.10 -9.23 -23.32
C ARG A 253 -33.65 -8.00 -22.54
N ILE A 254 -34.57 -7.13 -22.14
CA ILE A 254 -34.26 -5.92 -21.33
C ILE A 254 -33.90 -6.32 -19.88
N LEU A 255 -34.58 -7.32 -19.32
CA LEU A 255 -34.23 -7.89 -18.01
C LEU A 255 -32.80 -8.41 -17.96
N LYS A 256 -32.35 -9.13 -19.02
CA LYS A 256 -30.97 -9.58 -19.13
C LYS A 256 -29.97 -8.43 -19.14
N LEU A 257 -30.23 -7.42 -19.97
CA LEU A 257 -29.37 -6.23 -20.06
C LEU A 257 -29.32 -5.51 -18.70
N ARG A 258 -30.47 -5.40 -18.01
CA ARG A 258 -30.57 -4.80 -16.69
C ARG A 258 -29.77 -5.57 -15.63
N SER A 259 -29.93 -6.89 -15.59
CA SER A 259 -29.18 -7.77 -14.68
C SER A 259 -27.67 -7.67 -14.93
N ALA A 260 -27.26 -7.77 -16.19
CA ALA A 260 -25.85 -7.68 -16.58
C ALA A 260 -25.24 -6.28 -16.28
N THR A 261 -26.02 -5.21 -16.53
CA THR A 261 -25.60 -3.82 -16.20
C THR A 261 -25.37 -3.67 -14.71
N LYS A 262 -26.29 -4.18 -13.89
CA LYS A 262 -26.20 -4.11 -12.44
C LYS A 262 -25.02 -4.91 -11.89
N THR A 263 -24.87 -6.16 -12.36
CA THR A 263 -23.76 -7.04 -11.96
C THR A 263 -22.42 -6.44 -12.36
N GLY A 264 -22.30 -5.98 -13.61
CA GLY A 264 -21.12 -5.29 -14.09
C GLY A 264 -20.80 -4.04 -13.27
N GLY A 265 -21.83 -3.28 -12.90
CA GLY A 265 -21.71 -2.10 -12.05
C GLY A 265 -21.19 -2.41 -10.64
N VAL A 266 -21.63 -3.53 -10.03
CA VAL A 266 -21.12 -3.98 -8.72
C VAL A 266 -19.64 -4.38 -8.81
N ILE A 267 -19.29 -5.20 -9.80
CA ILE A 267 -17.91 -5.63 -10.03
C ILE A 267 -16.99 -4.41 -10.28
N LEU A 268 -17.46 -3.47 -11.10
CA LEU A 268 -16.73 -2.23 -11.39
C LEU A 268 -16.54 -1.39 -10.12
N SER A 269 -17.58 -1.27 -9.27
CA SER A 269 -17.50 -0.54 -8.01
C SER A 269 -16.47 -1.17 -7.07
N GLU A 270 -16.45 -2.49 -6.95
CA GLU A 270 -15.44 -3.22 -6.16
C GLU A 270 -14.03 -2.99 -6.70
N ALA A 271 -13.82 -3.11 -8.02
CA ALA A 271 -12.54 -2.84 -8.65
C ALA A 271 -12.10 -1.38 -8.46
N THR A 272 -13.01 -0.42 -8.63
CA THR A 272 -12.74 1.00 -8.42
C THR A 272 -12.34 1.27 -6.97
N ASN A 273 -13.02 0.67 -6.00
CA ASN A 273 -12.70 0.83 -4.58
C ASN A 273 -11.33 0.25 -4.23
N GLN A 274 -10.95 -0.86 -4.85
CA GLN A 274 -9.61 -1.44 -4.67
C GLN A 274 -8.52 -0.54 -5.25
N ILE A 275 -8.73 -0.01 -6.46
CA ILE A 275 -7.79 0.93 -7.08
C ILE A 275 -7.67 2.19 -6.22
N ARG A 276 -8.78 2.76 -5.75
CA ARG A 276 -8.77 3.94 -4.85
C ARG A 276 -8.03 3.65 -3.55
N SER A 277 -8.23 2.48 -2.96
CA SER A 277 -7.51 2.09 -1.75
C SER A 277 -5.99 2.01 -1.96
N CYS A 278 -5.54 1.59 -3.16
CA CYS A 278 -4.12 1.68 -3.51
C CYS A 278 -3.65 3.14 -3.57
N PHE A 279 -4.41 4.04 -4.21
CA PHE A 279 -4.07 5.47 -4.26
C PHE A 279 -4.05 6.12 -2.88
N GLU A 280 -5.05 5.85 -2.03
CA GLU A 280 -5.08 6.38 -0.66
C GLU A 280 -3.86 5.91 0.15
N THR A 281 -3.41 4.68 -0.09
CA THR A 281 -2.21 4.14 0.56
C THR A 281 -0.95 4.83 0.02
N ILE A 282 -0.83 5.00 -1.30
CA ILE A 282 0.28 5.73 -1.94
C ILE A 282 0.33 7.17 -1.43
N ASP A 283 -0.80 7.87 -1.40
CA ASP A 283 -0.89 9.26 -0.88
C ASP A 283 -0.48 9.33 0.60
N GLY A 284 -0.83 8.30 1.38
CA GLY A 284 -0.39 8.17 2.77
C GLY A 284 1.12 7.99 2.87
N ASP A 285 1.68 7.05 2.12
CA ASP A 285 3.12 6.77 2.12
C ASP A 285 3.94 7.97 1.63
N GLU A 286 3.51 8.65 0.58
CA GLU A 286 4.18 9.88 0.09
C GLU A 286 4.18 11.00 1.15
N LYS A 287 3.06 11.19 1.88
CA LYS A 287 3.00 12.15 2.98
C LYS A 287 3.96 11.80 4.12
N GLU A 288 4.06 10.53 4.46
CA GLU A 288 4.99 10.10 5.51
C GLU A 288 6.45 10.18 5.04
N LEU A 289 6.74 9.91 3.77
CA LEU A 289 8.07 10.14 3.19
C LEU A 289 8.47 11.61 3.25
N ILE A 290 7.56 12.54 2.93
CA ILE A 290 7.81 13.98 3.05
C ILE A 290 8.10 14.35 4.52
N ARG A 291 7.33 13.83 5.48
CA ARG A 291 7.56 14.08 6.92
C ARG A 291 8.90 13.55 7.40
N ILE A 292 9.31 12.36 6.93
CA ILE A 292 10.62 11.81 7.25
C ILE A 292 11.71 12.72 6.69
N GLU A 293 11.58 13.15 5.44
CA GLU A 293 12.57 14.05 4.84
C GLU A 293 12.64 15.39 5.61
N GLU A 294 11.51 15.98 5.96
CA GLU A 294 11.46 17.19 6.81
C GLU A 294 12.12 16.96 8.18
N PHE A 295 11.84 15.83 8.83
CA PHE A 295 12.47 15.44 10.08
C PHE A 295 13.99 15.33 9.93
N LEU A 296 14.47 14.66 8.88
CA LEU A 296 15.89 14.51 8.59
C LEU A 296 16.56 15.87 8.33
N GLN A 297 15.90 16.77 7.60
CA GLN A 297 16.42 18.12 7.33
C GLN A 297 16.50 18.97 8.63
N VAL A 298 15.50 18.91 9.48
CA VAL A 298 15.50 19.61 10.77
C VAL A 298 16.62 19.09 11.66
N ARG A 299 16.78 17.76 11.74
CA ARG A 299 17.84 17.12 12.52
C ARG A 299 19.22 17.45 11.96
N LYS A 300 19.41 17.36 10.65
CA LYS A 300 20.65 17.78 9.98
C LYS A 300 21.03 19.22 10.36
N ALA A 301 20.05 20.13 10.29
CA ALA A 301 20.29 21.53 10.65
C ALA A 301 20.61 21.73 12.16
N GLN A 302 20.08 20.89 13.04
CA GLN A 302 20.43 20.90 14.47
C GLN A 302 21.86 20.42 14.69
N THR A 303 22.23 19.29 14.09
CA THR A 303 23.59 18.71 14.17
C THR A 303 24.63 19.70 13.62
N LEU A 304 24.37 20.35 12.47
CA LEU A 304 25.25 21.38 11.92
C LEU A 304 25.43 22.58 12.85
N ARG A 305 24.35 23.00 13.56
CA ARG A 305 24.43 24.08 14.55
C ARG A 305 25.28 23.69 15.79
N GLN A 306 25.16 22.44 16.24
CA GLN A 306 25.99 21.90 17.33
C GLN A 306 27.48 21.90 16.93
N VAL A 307 27.78 21.44 15.71
CA VAL A 307 29.13 21.49 15.15
C VAL A 307 29.66 22.90 15.06
N ALA A 308 28.87 23.87 14.60
CA ALA A 308 29.29 25.28 14.58
C ALA A 308 29.54 25.86 16.01
N GLY A 309 28.80 25.37 17.01
CA GLY A 309 29.07 25.67 18.41
C GLY A 309 30.42 25.14 18.90
N PHE A 310 30.69 23.87 18.56
CA PHE A 310 31.97 23.20 18.83
C PHE A 310 33.14 23.93 18.16
N LEU A 311 33.05 24.26 16.88
CA LEU A 311 34.10 24.94 16.11
C LEU A 311 34.46 26.29 16.77
N ARG A 312 33.49 27.03 17.33
CA ARG A 312 33.75 28.26 18.10
C ARG A 312 34.56 27.97 19.37
N GLY A 313 34.26 26.85 20.05
CA GLY A 313 35.04 26.42 21.22
C GLY A 313 36.48 26.09 20.86
N VAL A 314 36.71 25.34 19.75
CA VAL A 314 38.05 25.04 19.23
C VAL A 314 38.77 26.32 18.80
N GLU A 315 38.10 27.25 18.13
CA GLU A 315 38.68 28.53 17.72
C GLU A 315 39.12 29.34 18.96
N GLN A 316 38.31 29.39 20.00
CA GLN A 316 38.66 30.04 21.23
C GLN A 316 39.88 29.39 21.91
N ALA A 317 39.89 28.03 21.97
CA ALA A 317 41.02 27.29 22.51
C ALA A 317 42.32 27.56 21.73
N CYS A 318 42.24 27.62 20.38
CA CYS A 318 43.38 28.00 19.52
C CYS A 318 43.86 29.45 19.81
N ARG A 319 42.95 30.40 19.98
CA ARG A 319 43.30 31.82 20.33
C ARG A 319 43.97 31.92 21.70
N GLU A 320 43.52 31.12 22.67
CA GLU A 320 44.17 31.06 23.99
C GLU A 320 45.57 30.47 23.89
N GLY A 321 45.72 29.37 23.11
CA GLY A 321 47.00 28.78 22.81
C GLY A 321 47.97 29.74 22.08
N GLU A 322 47.45 30.53 21.11
CA GLU A 322 48.22 31.58 20.41
C GLU A 322 48.73 32.66 21.37
N LYS A 323 47.88 33.15 22.28
CA LYS A 323 48.27 34.11 23.31
C LYS A 323 49.35 33.57 24.24
N GLU A 324 49.17 32.30 24.68
CA GLU A 324 50.14 31.66 25.54
C GLU A 324 51.45 31.38 24.84
N GLY A 325 51.39 30.92 23.55
CA GLY A 325 52.58 30.78 22.69
C GLY A 325 53.31 32.09 22.49
N THR A 326 52.59 33.18 22.26
CA THR A 326 53.15 34.55 22.18
C THR A 326 53.83 34.93 23.48
N ARG A 327 53.23 34.68 24.62
CA ARG A 327 53.80 34.94 25.95
C ARG A 327 55.10 34.15 26.17
N MET A 328 55.08 32.84 25.85
CA MET A 328 56.23 31.99 25.97
C MET A 328 57.38 32.46 25.06
N LEU A 329 57.05 32.87 23.82
CA LEU A 329 58.04 33.42 22.90
C LEU A 329 58.56 34.75 23.44
N GLU A 330 57.74 35.62 24.00
CA GLU A 330 58.10 36.89 24.60
C GLU A 330 59.06 36.73 25.77
N GLU A 331 58.79 35.79 26.69
CA GLU A 331 59.67 35.45 27.80
C GLU A 331 61.01 34.90 27.35
N ARG A 332 60.98 34.06 26.26
CA ARG A 332 62.22 33.49 25.70
C ARG A 332 63.04 34.45 24.88
N LEU A 333 62.44 35.52 24.31
CA LEU A 333 63.11 36.61 23.62
C LEU A 333 63.58 37.74 24.58
N SER A 334 63.60 37.49 25.89
CA SER A 334 64.24 38.37 26.88
C SER A 334 65.75 38.43 26.67
N PHE A 335 66.33 39.62 26.86
CA PHE A 335 67.75 39.90 26.58
C PHE A 335 68.73 38.80 27.06
N TRP A 336 68.54 38.34 28.28
CA TRP A 336 69.43 37.32 28.87
C TRP A 336 69.20 35.89 28.36
N ARG A 337 68.02 35.53 27.83
CA ARG A 337 67.67 34.21 27.31
C ARG A 337 67.89 34.09 25.81
N THR A 338 67.95 35.20 25.09
CA THR A 338 68.20 35.24 23.65
C THR A 338 69.61 34.76 23.28
N TRP A 339 70.56 34.86 24.22
CA TRP A 339 71.90 34.29 24.10
C TRP A 339 71.94 32.77 23.83
N ARG A 340 71.01 32.00 24.42
CA ARG A 340 70.86 30.55 24.16
C ARG A 340 70.40 30.22 22.73
N LEU A 341 69.66 31.10 22.08
CA LEU A 341 69.18 30.93 20.69
C LEU A 341 70.33 30.75 19.69
N ILE A 342 71.48 31.35 19.95
CA ILE A 342 72.64 31.36 19.06
C ILE A 342 73.44 30.06 19.22
N TRP A 343 73.54 29.51 20.43
CA TRP A 343 74.39 28.38 20.76
C TRP A 343 73.71 26.99 20.65
N SER A 344 72.36 26.90 20.76
CA SER A 344 71.62 25.63 20.70
C SER A 344 70.30 25.80 19.96
N ARG A 345 70.37 26.26 18.74
CA ARG A 345 69.25 26.63 17.88
C ARG A 345 68.26 25.47 17.69
N GLU A 346 68.69 24.26 17.36
CA GLU A 346 67.83 23.10 17.09
C GLU A 346 67.14 22.62 18.39
N GLN A 347 67.83 22.64 19.50
CA GLN A 347 67.28 22.22 20.77
C GLN A 347 66.24 23.21 21.28
N TRP A 348 66.48 24.51 21.15
CA TRP A 348 65.52 25.55 21.50
C TRP A 348 64.25 25.47 20.67
N GLN A 349 64.40 25.22 19.36
CA GLN A 349 63.30 25.08 18.43
C GLN A 349 62.42 23.87 18.81
N LYS A 350 63.01 22.74 19.10
CA LYS A 350 62.30 21.52 19.54
C LYS A 350 61.58 21.73 20.89
N GLU A 351 62.25 22.29 21.85
CA GLU A 351 61.65 22.58 23.16
C GLU A 351 60.47 23.55 23.06
N PHE A 352 60.57 24.64 22.30
CA PHE A 352 59.49 25.59 22.09
C PHE A 352 58.30 24.93 21.38
N GLN A 353 58.59 24.18 20.35
CA GLN A 353 57.57 23.40 19.61
C GLN A 353 56.82 22.43 20.53
N THR A 354 57.56 21.60 21.27
CA THR A 354 56.96 20.62 22.21
C THR A 354 56.11 21.26 23.26
N ASP A 355 56.54 22.40 23.82
CA ASP A 355 55.79 23.14 24.84
C ASP A 355 54.49 23.73 24.27
N VAL A 356 54.54 24.32 23.06
CA VAL A 356 53.34 24.89 22.41
C VAL A 356 52.39 23.79 22.02
N GLU A 357 52.89 22.70 21.41
CA GLU A 357 52.06 21.53 21.05
C GLU A 357 51.39 20.90 22.27
N THR A 358 52.14 20.72 23.36
CA THR A 358 51.61 20.13 24.61
C THR A 358 50.48 20.98 25.20
N LYS A 359 50.64 22.31 25.20
CA LYS A 359 49.61 23.24 25.73
C LYS A 359 48.42 23.31 24.82
N LEU A 360 48.60 23.46 23.51
CA LEU A 360 47.49 23.41 22.52
C LEU A 360 46.69 22.14 22.64
N ARG A 361 47.38 21.01 22.70
CA ARG A 361 46.76 19.70 22.84
C ARG A 361 45.88 19.60 24.10
N LYS A 362 46.43 20.00 25.27
CA LYS A 362 45.67 19.98 26.53
C LYS A 362 44.40 20.87 26.49
N THR A 363 44.39 21.91 25.67
CA THR A 363 43.26 22.85 25.58
C THR A 363 42.24 22.39 24.55
N ILE A 364 42.66 21.73 23.46
CA ILE A 364 41.77 21.36 22.32
C ILE A 364 41.22 19.92 22.50
N GLU A 365 41.98 18.96 23.01
CA GLU A 365 41.51 17.59 23.20
C GLU A 365 40.19 17.49 23.97
N PRO A 366 40.00 18.14 25.12
CA PRO A 366 38.72 18.09 25.83
C PRO A 366 37.53 18.66 25.05
N GLN A 367 37.77 19.62 24.17
CA GLN A 367 36.70 20.18 23.32
C GLN A 367 36.27 19.21 22.27
N ILE A 368 37.21 18.44 21.71
CA ILE A 368 36.94 17.41 20.74
C ILE A 368 36.19 16.24 21.38
N ASP A 369 36.66 15.78 22.54
CA ASP A 369 36.01 14.67 23.26
C ASP A 369 34.57 15.02 23.64
N ASN A 370 34.32 16.22 24.15
CA ASN A 370 32.97 16.73 24.45
C ASN A 370 32.08 16.78 23.19
N ALA A 371 32.64 17.15 22.03
CA ALA A 371 31.86 17.21 20.80
C ALA A 371 31.49 15.81 20.27
N VAL A 372 32.42 14.88 20.36
CA VAL A 372 32.18 13.47 20.00
C VAL A 372 31.08 12.89 20.89
N GLU A 373 31.17 13.08 22.22
CA GLU A 373 30.16 12.62 23.17
C GLU A 373 28.76 13.21 22.92
N LEU A 374 28.70 14.52 22.61
CA LEU A 374 27.45 15.20 22.25
C LEU A 374 26.83 14.63 20.96
N LEU A 375 27.64 14.35 19.96
CA LEU A 375 27.18 13.79 18.70
C LEU A 375 26.75 12.33 18.85
N GLU A 376 27.50 11.52 19.61
CA GLU A 376 27.13 10.15 19.94
C GLU A 376 25.80 10.11 20.69
N THR A 377 25.59 11.01 21.64
CA THR A 377 24.33 11.15 22.38
C THR A 377 23.16 11.57 21.47
N ASP A 378 23.38 12.54 20.58
CA ASP A 378 22.34 12.99 19.63
C ASP A 378 21.97 11.89 18.63
N LEU A 379 22.92 11.13 18.14
CA LEU A 379 22.69 9.97 17.27
C LEU A 379 21.99 8.83 18.00
N HIS A 380 22.35 8.56 19.23
CA HIS A 380 21.69 7.57 20.06
C HIS A 380 20.21 7.90 20.28
N ASN A 381 19.86 9.17 20.45
CA ASN A 381 18.49 9.64 20.58
C ASN A 381 17.74 9.76 19.24
N PHE A 382 18.44 9.83 18.13
CA PHE A 382 17.87 9.95 16.79
C PHE A 382 17.21 8.64 16.32
N TRP A 383 17.88 7.49 16.51
CA TRP A 383 17.41 6.21 16.04
C TRP A 383 16.05 5.77 16.59
N PRO A 384 15.79 5.85 17.92
CA PRO A 384 14.47 5.52 18.46
C PRO A 384 13.36 6.41 17.91
N GLN A 385 13.63 7.72 17.71
CA GLN A 385 12.64 8.65 17.15
C GLN A 385 12.32 8.33 15.70
N LEU A 386 13.32 8.01 14.89
CA LEU A 386 13.11 7.57 13.51
C LEU A 386 12.34 6.24 13.45
N GLN A 387 12.69 5.28 14.30
CA GLN A 387 11.98 4.00 14.42
C GLN A 387 10.52 4.20 14.84
N GLU A 388 10.24 5.05 15.83
CA GLU A 388 8.89 5.37 16.27
C GLU A 388 8.05 5.97 15.13
N ILE A 389 8.62 6.88 14.34
CA ILE A 389 7.95 7.44 13.16
C ILE A 389 7.61 6.33 12.16
N ILE A 390 8.54 5.43 11.88
CA ILE A 390 8.33 4.34 10.92
C ILE A 390 7.29 3.34 11.43
N GLU A 391 7.44 2.86 12.66
CA GLU A 391 6.52 1.89 13.25
C GLU A 391 5.11 2.45 13.43
N SER A 392 4.97 3.69 13.90
CA SER A 392 3.67 4.30 14.12
C SER A 392 2.92 4.64 12.83
N LYS A 393 3.63 4.96 11.74
CA LYS A 393 3.03 5.53 10.53
C LYS A 393 2.93 4.54 9.37
N PHE A 394 3.95 3.72 9.12
CA PHE A 394 3.93 2.77 8.00
C PHE A 394 3.26 1.42 8.33
N ASN A 395 3.29 0.96 9.58
CA ASN A 395 2.66 -0.30 9.97
C ASN A 395 1.14 -0.21 10.23
N PHE A 396 0.59 1.00 10.40
CA PHE A 396 -0.77 1.17 10.94
C PHE A 396 -1.75 1.96 10.07
N GLY A 397 -1.50 2.12 8.79
CA GLY A 397 -2.56 2.48 7.85
C GLY A 397 -3.65 1.39 7.84
N GLY A 398 -4.44 1.31 8.90
CA GLY A 398 -5.55 0.44 9.21
C GLY A 398 -5.57 -0.91 8.48
N LYS A 399 -5.48 -2.02 9.20
CA LYS A 399 -5.65 -3.38 8.64
C LYS A 399 -6.85 -3.49 7.68
N ASP A 400 -7.88 -2.68 7.87
CA ASP A 400 -9.07 -2.62 7.02
C ASP A 400 -8.85 -1.99 5.65
N ARG A 401 -7.94 -1.00 5.51
CA ARG A 401 -7.69 -0.35 4.22
C ARG A 401 -6.78 -1.20 3.32
N LEU A 402 -5.74 -1.80 3.90
CA LEU A 402 -4.83 -2.71 3.20
C LEU A 402 -5.50 -3.99 2.73
N ASN A 403 -6.49 -4.51 3.48
CA ASN A 403 -7.27 -5.68 3.07
C ASN A 403 -8.19 -5.40 1.86
N LYS A 404 -8.44 -4.14 1.54
CA LYS A 404 -9.24 -3.71 0.37
C LYS A 404 -8.38 -3.39 -0.86
N ALA A 405 -7.07 -3.23 -0.69
CA ALA A 405 -6.14 -2.96 -1.78
C ALA A 405 -5.79 -4.24 -2.56
N MET A 406 -5.15 -4.07 -3.70
CA MET A 406 -4.69 -5.18 -4.54
C MET A 406 -3.70 -6.08 -3.79
N PRO A 407 -3.83 -7.42 -3.82
CA PRO A 407 -2.95 -8.34 -3.10
C PRO A 407 -1.47 -8.18 -3.47
N ASP A 408 -1.16 -8.01 -4.76
CA ASP A 408 0.23 -7.84 -5.24
C ASP A 408 0.84 -6.52 -4.80
N PHE A 409 0.08 -5.43 -4.86
CA PHE A 409 0.48 -4.13 -4.33
C PHE A 409 0.80 -4.24 -2.82
N THR A 410 -0.09 -4.84 -2.06
CA THR A 410 0.07 -5.01 -0.61
C THR A 410 1.31 -5.84 -0.27
N ARG A 411 1.57 -6.92 -1.03
CA ARG A 411 2.73 -7.79 -0.85
C ARG A 411 4.04 -7.06 -1.14
N GLN A 412 4.13 -6.37 -2.27
CA GLN A 412 5.32 -5.63 -2.68
C GLN A 412 5.63 -4.48 -1.71
N ARG A 413 4.60 -3.71 -1.31
CA ARG A 413 4.73 -2.65 -0.32
C ARG A 413 5.26 -3.20 1.01
N ARG A 414 4.70 -4.30 1.51
CA ARG A 414 5.15 -4.92 2.76
C ARG A 414 6.60 -5.36 2.68
N ALA A 415 7.00 -6.04 1.62
CA ALA A 415 8.38 -6.47 1.41
C ALA A 415 9.37 -5.29 1.42
N LEU A 416 8.99 -4.15 0.83
CA LEU A 416 9.80 -2.93 0.87
C LEU A 416 9.91 -2.35 2.27
N LEU A 417 8.80 -2.26 3.01
CA LEU A 417 8.80 -1.75 4.38
C LEU A 417 9.62 -2.64 5.32
N ASP A 418 9.49 -3.97 5.19
CA ASP A 418 10.29 -4.93 5.95
C ASP A 418 11.79 -4.78 5.63
N SER A 419 12.15 -4.59 4.36
CA SER A 419 13.53 -4.32 3.94
C SER A 419 14.09 -3.02 4.51
N ILE A 420 13.30 -1.94 4.50
CA ILE A 420 13.66 -0.65 5.09
C ILE A 420 13.89 -0.81 6.59
N GLN A 421 12.97 -1.47 7.29
CA GLN A 421 13.07 -1.71 8.73
C GLN A 421 14.33 -2.52 9.08
N LEU A 422 14.60 -3.61 8.33
CA LEU A 422 15.81 -4.42 8.51
C LEU A 422 17.08 -3.59 8.32
N THR A 423 17.16 -2.81 7.25
CA THR A 423 18.31 -1.95 6.95
C THR A 423 18.54 -0.92 8.06
N LEU A 424 17.47 -0.33 8.60
CA LEU A 424 17.59 0.64 9.68
C LEU A 424 17.98 -0.01 11.02
N VAL A 425 17.45 -1.19 11.32
CA VAL A 425 17.84 -1.96 12.51
C VAL A 425 19.31 -2.39 12.42
N GLU A 426 19.77 -2.89 11.29
CA GLU A 426 21.17 -3.24 11.06
C GLU A 426 22.09 -2.02 11.22
N ARG A 427 21.72 -0.88 10.66
CA ARG A 427 22.50 0.37 10.79
C ARG A 427 22.50 0.91 12.23
N SER A 428 21.40 0.80 12.95
CA SER A 428 21.33 1.21 14.37
C SER A 428 22.10 0.28 15.30
N ALA A 429 22.14 -1.02 15.01
CA ALA A 429 22.83 -2.03 15.83
C ALA A 429 24.34 -2.05 15.62
N ASN A 430 24.82 -1.76 14.42
CA ASN A 430 26.22 -1.88 14.07
C ASN A 430 27.11 -0.75 14.57
N HIS A 431 26.59 0.30 15.19
CA HIS A 431 27.35 1.50 15.63
C HIS A 431 28.39 2.01 14.60
N GLU A 432 28.42 1.40 13.40
CA GLU A 432 29.43 1.64 12.38
C GLU A 432 29.48 3.10 11.93
N ILE A 433 28.31 3.76 11.92
CA ILE A 433 28.21 5.16 11.54
C ILE A 433 28.66 6.06 12.70
N GLU A 434 28.32 5.69 13.94
CA GLU A 434 28.78 6.39 15.14
C GLU A 434 30.30 6.24 15.27
N GLU A 435 30.85 5.04 15.09
CA GLU A 435 32.29 4.81 15.06
C GLU A 435 32.98 5.50 13.88
N ARG A 436 32.34 5.59 12.72
CA ARG A 436 32.89 6.26 11.54
C ARG A 436 32.95 7.77 11.74
N LEU A 437 31.90 8.37 12.25
CA LEU A 437 31.89 9.77 12.65
C LEU A 437 32.89 10.02 13.79
N GLY A 438 32.85 9.23 14.85
CA GLY A 438 33.80 9.33 15.95
C GLY A 438 35.25 9.11 15.53
N ARG A 439 35.55 8.22 14.57
CA ARG A 439 36.89 8.06 13.97
C ARG A 439 37.28 9.29 13.16
N MET A 440 36.40 9.81 12.32
CA MET A 440 36.67 11.04 11.54
C MET A 440 36.95 12.23 12.45
N PHE A 441 36.20 12.38 13.54
CA PHE A 441 36.46 13.40 14.54
C PHE A 441 37.81 13.20 15.23
N ARG A 442 38.15 11.95 15.63
CA ARG A 442 39.44 11.62 16.24
C ARG A 442 40.63 11.76 15.26
N GLU A 443 40.44 11.41 13.99
CA GLU A 443 41.43 11.59 12.94
C GLU A 443 41.63 13.07 12.61
N THR A 444 40.57 13.86 12.62
CA THR A 444 40.69 15.33 12.51
C THR A 444 41.46 15.90 13.68
N ALA A 445 41.28 15.35 14.89
CA ALA A 445 42.12 15.65 16.05
C ALA A 445 43.58 15.21 15.85
N ALA A 446 43.85 14.16 15.10
CA ALA A 446 45.21 13.73 14.75
C ALA A 446 45.90 14.71 13.77
N TRP A 447 45.15 15.48 12.98
CA TRP A 447 45.69 16.58 12.18
C TRP A 447 46.26 17.70 13.04
N LEU A 448 45.80 17.89 14.26
CA LEU A 448 46.41 18.74 15.27
C LEU A 448 47.80 18.22 15.72
N ARG A 449 48.09 16.94 15.45
CA ARG A 449 49.44 16.34 15.68
C ARG A 449 50.44 16.66 14.57
N LEU A 450 49.99 17.15 13.39
CA LEU A 450 50.88 17.67 12.40
C LEU A 450 51.50 19.01 12.90
N PRO A 451 52.78 19.26 12.63
CA PRO A 451 53.59 20.26 13.34
C PRO A 451 53.15 21.69 12.98
N VAL A 452 52.03 22.16 13.49
CA VAL A 452 51.68 23.59 13.47
C VAL A 452 52.78 24.39 14.15
N GLY A 453 53.42 23.78 15.16
CA GLY A 453 54.57 24.36 15.80
C GLY A 453 55.86 24.36 14.95
N VAL A 454 56.07 23.37 14.06
CA VAL A 454 57.30 23.27 13.26
C VAL A 454 57.38 24.35 12.20
N ALA A 455 56.29 24.59 11.46
CA ALA A 455 56.28 25.64 10.42
C ALA A 455 56.38 27.03 11.02
N ALA A 456 55.68 27.30 12.12
CA ALA A 456 55.76 28.60 12.80
C ALA A 456 57.13 28.83 13.49
N ALA A 457 57.63 27.80 14.18
CA ALA A 457 58.96 27.86 14.78
C ALA A 457 60.09 27.91 13.75
N GLY A 458 59.97 27.12 12.63
CA GLY A 458 60.90 27.14 11.53
C GLY A 458 60.94 28.48 10.80
N GLY A 459 59.77 29.09 10.55
CA GLY A 459 59.63 30.41 9.95
C GLY A 459 60.28 31.51 10.81
N ILE A 460 59.99 31.46 12.11
CA ILE A 460 60.56 32.45 13.08
C ILE A 460 62.09 32.35 13.14
N VAL A 461 62.60 31.14 13.23
CA VAL A 461 64.04 30.90 13.27
C VAL A 461 64.71 31.29 11.95
N THR A 462 64.05 31.04 10.83
CA THR A 462 64.54 31.46 9.51
C THR A 462 64.62 32.98 9.39
N VAL A 463 63.58 33.68 9.90
CA VAL A 463 63.57 35.16 9.95
C VAL A 463 64.65 35.69 10.87
N ILE A 464 64.82 35.09 12.07
CA ILE A 464 65.89 35.49 13.01
C ILE A 464 67.27 35.28 12.37
N VAL A 465 67.48 34.20 11.65
CA VAL A 465 68.76 33.89 10.99
C VAL A 465 68.98 34.76 9.77
N ALA A 466 67.99 34.98 8.93
CA ALA A 466 68.13 35.89 7.78
C ALA A 466 68.44 37.31 8.24
N MET A 467 67.84 37.72 9.33
CA MET A 467 68.12 39.06 9.92
C MET A 467 69.51 39.14 10.60
N SER A 468 69.97 38.04 11.23
CA SER A 468 71.28 37.99 11.84
C SER A 468 72.44 37.81 10.78
N SER A 469 72.16 37.05 9.71
CA SER A 469 73.10 36.88 8.64
C SER A 469 73.34 38.12 7.75
N ALA A 470 72.22 38.90 7.56
CA ALA A 470 72.39 40.22 6.86
C ALA A 470 73.18 41.22 7.65
N ALA A 471 73.16 41.15 8.98
CA ALA A 471 74.01 42.01 9.84
C ALA A 471 75.47 41.53 9.98
N VAL A 472 75.76 40.24 9.67
CA VAL A 472 77.09 39.62 9.82
C VAL A 472 77.85 39.61 8.53
N ALA A 473 77.23 39.82 7.36
CA ALA A 473 77.90 39.81 6.05
C ALA A 473 78.84 40.98 5.82
N ASP A 474 78.79 41.98 6.69
CA ASP A 474 79.61 43.21 6.52
C ASP A 474 80.83 43.27 7.46
N VAL A 475 81.15 42.22 8.24
CA VAL A 475 82.29 42.20 9.14
C VAL A 475 83.16 40.99 8.91
N THR A 476 84.16 41.15 8.12
CA THR A 476 85.26 40.19 7.88
C THR A 476 86.01 39.85 9.17
N GLY A 477 85.94 38.64 9.64
CA GLY A 477 87.06 37.88 10.15
C GLY A 477 87.63 38.07 11.54
N THR A 478 86.87 38.33 12.59
CA THR A 478 87.25 38.00 13.97
C THR A 478 86.11 38.29 14.94
N LEU A 479 85.73 37.26 15.73
CA LEU A 479 84.84 37.33 16.88
C LEU A 479 83.48 36.65 16.65
N ALA A 480 83.46 35.30 16.75
CA ALA A 480 82.23 34.55 16.97
C ALA A 480 81.45 35.06 18.19
N ALA A 481 82.08 35.56 19.20
CA ALA A 481 81.46 36.15 20.39
C ALA A 481 80.77 37.52 20.11
N SER A 482 81.37 38.38 19.28
CA SER A 482 80.78 39.66 18.89
C SER A 482 79.62 39.49 17.92
N ALA A 483 79.66 38.55 17.01
CA ALA A 483 78.57 38.23 16.13
C ALA A 483 77.35 37.67 16.92
N ALA A 484 77.59 36.92 17.98
CA ALA A 484 76.56 36.40 18.88
C ALA A 484 75.90 37.55 19.71
N ILE A 485 76.69 38.50 20.16
CA ILE A 485 76.19 39.70 20.89
C ILE A 485 75.35 40.58 19.93
N ILE A 486 75.83 40.83 18.74
CA ILE A 486 75.11 41.62 17.72
C ILE A 486 73.86 40.93 17.29
N GLY A 487 73.85 39.59 17.07
CA GLY A 487 72.68 38.82 16.77
C GLY A 487 71.61 38.87 17.89
N THR A 488 72.06 38.85 19.15
CA THR A 488 71.16 39.00 20.34
C THR A 488 70.55 40.39 20.39
N ILE A 489 71.30 41.44 20.14
CA ILE A 489 70.85 42.85 20.13
C ILE A 489 69.83 43.05 18.98
N VAL A 490 70.13 42.51 17.79
CA VAL A 490 69.26 42.58 16.60
C VAL A 490 67.94 41.82 16.86
N ALA A 491 68.01 40.61 17.42
CA ALA A 491 66.83 39.84 17.76
C ALA A 491 65.97 40.55 18.82
N PHE A 492 66.58 41.16 19.82
CA PHE A 492 65.89 41.94 20.81
C PHE A 492 65.29 43.24 20.25
N ALA A 493 66.05 43.98 19.44
CA ALA A 493 65.58 45.18 18.75
C ALA A 493 64.42 44.91 17.78
N GLN A 494 64.38 43.71 17.16
CA GLN A 494 63.33 43.28 16.25
C GLN A 494 62.25 42.42 16.93
N ARG A 495 62.27 42.27 18.26
CA ARG A 495 61.33 41.45 19.06
C ARG A 495 59.88 41.67 18.64
N LYS A 496 59.44 42.91 18.52
CA LYS A 496 58.08 43.28 18.15
C LYS A 496 57.70 42.78 16.76
N LYS A 497 58.63 42.79 15.82
CA LYS A 497 58.43 42.30 14.45
C LYS A 497 58.31 40.76 14.40
N ILE A 498 59.13 40.07 15.21
CA ILE A 498 59.08 38.60 15.36
C ILE A 498 57.78 38.14 15.98
N LEU A 499 57.32 38.81 17.09
CA LEU A 499 56.07 38.52 17.74
C LEU A 499 54.87 38.74 16.80
N ASN A 500 54.87 39.84 16.04
CA ASN A 500 53.84 40.11 15.05
C ASN A 500 53.81 39.09 13.90
N ALA A 501 55.00 38.65 13.43
CA ALA A 501 55.09 37.60 12.39
C ALA A 501 54.54 36.26 12.91
N TYR A 502 54.87 35.90 14.17
CA TYR A 502 54.33 34.69 14.83
C TYR A 502 52.82 34.78 14.95
N GLY A 503 52.27 35.88 15.45
CA GLY A 503 50.81 36.03 15.59
C GLY A 503 50.08 35.91 14.25
N LYS A 504 50.61 36.57 13.19
CA LYS A 504 50.04 36.44 11.83
C LYS A 504 50.08 35.01 11.30
N GLU A 505 51.17 34.28 11.48
CA GLU A 505 51.31 32.89 11.03
C GLU A 505 50.36 31.99 11.84
N MET A 506 50.29 32.15 13.14
CA MET A 506 49.37 31.40 14.00
C MET A 506 47.89 31.66 13.64
N GLU A 507 47.53 32.92 13.37
CA GLU A 507 46.19 33.28 12.90
C GLU A 507 45.86 32.63 11.56
N ALA A 508 46.77 32.66 10.58
CA ALA A 508 46.56 32.02 9.30
C ALA A 508 46.36 30.50 9.44
N ARG A 509 47.20 29.85 10.26
CA ARG A 509 47.10 28.41 10.54
C ARG A 509 45.84 28.05 11.29
N ARG A 510 45.41 28.85 12.26
CA ARG A 510 44.15 28.68 12.96
C ARG A 510 42.96 28.69 11.97
N LEU A 511 42.92 29.71 11.09
CA LEU A 511 41.83 29.84 10.13
C LEU A 511 41.83 28.66 9.12
N GLU A 512 42.98 28.21 8.68
CA GLU A 512 43.14 27.04 7.79
C GLU A 512 42.63 25.77 8.51
N LEU A 513 43.03 25.54 9.75
CA LEU A 513 42.65 24.41 10.56
C LEU A 513 41.12 24.39 10.78
N ILE A 514 40.54 25.51 11.22
CA ILE A 514 39.08 25.60 11.47
C ILE A 514 38.30 25.33 10.20
N ARG A 515 38.70 25.88 9.05
CA ARG A 515 38.04 25.61 7.77
C ARG A 515 38.14 24.14 7.35
N ALA A 516 39.30 23.53 7.54
CA ALA A 516 39.49 22.11 7.21
C ALA A 516 38.60 21.20 8.07
N ILE A 517 38.51 21.47 9.38
CA ILE A 517 37.66 20.75 10.31
C ILE A 517 36.17 20.96 9.91
N GLU A 518 35.76 22.20 9.68
CA GLU A 518 34.40 22.55 9.30
C GLU A 518 33.96 21.82 8.02
N GLN A 519 34.79 21.84 6.99
CA GLN A 519 34.51 21.17 5.72
C GLN A 519 34.34 19.66 5.88
N GLN A 520 35.26 19.03 6.63
CA GLN A 520 35.19 17.58 6.85
C GLN A 520 33.97 17.18 7.68
N MET A 521 33.67 17.92 8.74
CA MET A 521 32.51 17.64 9.59
C MET A 521 31.19 17.85 8.82
N ASN A 522 31.05 18.95 8.11
CA ASN A 522 29.88 19.20 7.29
C ASN A 522 29.70 18.13 6.22
N HIS A 523 30.77 17.72 5.56
CA HIS A 523 30.73 16.64 4.57
C HIS A 523 30.30 15.30 5.17
N ALA A 524 30.82 14.94 6.35
CA ALA A 524 30.44 13.72 7.05
C ALA A 524 28.96 13.71 7.46
N ILE A 525 28.47 14.83 8.00
CA ILE A 525 27.06 14.99 8.36
C ILE A 525 26.17 14.89 7.12
N GLU A 526 26.58 15.53 6.02
CA GLU A 526 25.83 15.44 4.75
C GLU A 526 25.72 14.03 4.23
N LEU A 527 26.82 13.29 4.23
CA LEU A 527 26.84 11.88 3.82
C LEU A 527 25.93 11.03 4.71
N PHE A 528 26.01 11.20 6.02
CA PHE A 528 25.19 10.48 6.99
C PHE A 528 23.70 10.65 6.70
N TYR A 529 23.20 11.89 6.66
CA TYR A 529 21.79 12.16 6.41
C TYR A 529 21.35 11.74 4.99
N LYS A 530 22.24 11.85 4.00
CA LYS A 530 22.00 11.35 2.64
C LYS A 530 21.84 9.83 2.59
N GLU A 531 22.68 9.09 3.31
CA GLU A 531 22.58 7.62 3.38
C GLU A 531 21.29 7.15 4.04
N ILE A 532 20.81 7.89 5.06
CA ILE A 532 19.51 7.59 5.69
C ILE A 532 18.39 7.90 4.72
N SER A 533 18.38 9.07 4.09
CA SER A 533 17.36 9.44 3.10
C SER A 533 17.30 8.43 1.94
N ALA A 534 18.45 7.98 1.44
CA ALA A 534 18.56 6.97 0.39
C ALA A 534 17.91 5.62 0.76
N THR A 535 17.80 5.30 2.05
CA THR A 535 17.12 4.08 2.51
C THR A 535 15.62 4.09 2.14
N PHE A 536 15.02 5.26 1.99
CA PHE A 536 13.60 5.44 1.64
C PHE A 536 13.37 5.63 0.13
N GLU A 537 14.41 5.82 -0.68
CA GLU A 537 14.29 5.98 -2.14
C GLU A 537 13.52 4.82 -2.82
N PRO A 538 13.72 3.52 -2.44
CA PRO A 538 12.97 2.43 -3.03
C PRO A 538 11.45 2.55 -2.82
N LEU A 539 11.02 3.02 -1.65
CA LEU A 539 9.59 3.24 -1.37
C LEU A 539 9.04 4.44 -2.15
N ALA A 540 9.80 5.52 -2.27
CA ALA A 540 9.41 6.68 -3.08
C ALA A 540 9.30 6.31 -4.58
N ALA A 541 10.25 5.53 -5.08
CA ALA A 541 10.22 5.00 -6.44
C ALA A 541 9.02 4.07 -6.67
N PHE A 542 8.72 3.20 -5.70
CA PHE A 542 7.54 2.34 -5.73
C PHE A 542 6.24 3.15 -5.77
N CYS A 543 6.06 4.14 -4.89
CA CYS A 543 4.89 5.02 -4.89
C CYS A 543 4.70 5.71 -6.25
N THR A 544 5.79 6.24 -6.82
CA THR A 544 5.77 6.90 -8.13
C THR A 544 5.39 5.91 -9.26
N ALA A 545 5.99 4.72 -9.25
CA ALA A 545 5.73 3.69 -10.25
C ALA A 545 4.28 3.18 -10.18
N GLU A 546 3.79 2.90 -8.97
CA GLU A 546 2.43 2.39 -8.78
C GLU A 546 1.37 3.47 -9.06
N ARG A 547 1.62 4.73 -8.73
CA ARG A 547 0.78 5.86 -9.13
C ARG A 547 0.66 5.95 -10.65
N LYS A 548 1.77 5.81 -11.36
CA LYS A 548 1.80 5.79 -12.83
C LYS A 548 1.06 4.58 -13.40
N ARG A 549 1.20 3.42 -12.77
CA ARG A 549 0.56 2.16 -13.16
C ARG A 549 -0.97 2.21 -12.99
N TYR A 550 -1.45 2.64 -11.82
CA TYR A 550 -2.89 2.63 -11.49
C TYR A 550 -3.65 3.85 -12.02
N GLY A 551 -2.98 4.95 -12.34
CA GLY A 551 -3.62 6.17 -12.86
C GLY A 551 -4.51 5.96 -14.08
N PRO A 552 -4.06 5.26 -15.13
CA PRO A 552 -4.89 4.89 -16.29
C PRO A 552 -6.08 4.00 -15.91
N PHE A 553 -5.90 3.07 -14.97
CA PHE A 553 -6.97 2.18 -14.53
C PHE A 553 -8.08 2.93 -13.81
N LEU A 554 -7.74 3.89 -12.96
CA LEU A 554 -8.72 4.72 -12.28
C LEU A 554 -9.56 5.54 -13.26
N ARG A 555 -8.91 6.19 -14.23
CA ARG A 555 -9.60 6.92 -15.29
C ARG A 555 -10.54 6.02 -16.09
N LYS A 556 -10.07 4.83 -16.47
CA LYS A 556 -10.89 3.86 -17.21
C LYS A 556 -12.08 3.37 -16.39
N ALA A 557 -11.87 3.12 -15.08
CA ALA A 557 -12.94 2.75 -14.17
C ALA A 557 -14.01 3.87 -14.04
N GLU A 558 -13.61 5.13 -14.01
CA GLU A 558 -14.51 6.28 -13.98
C GLU A 558 -15.30 6.43 -15.28
N GLU A 559 -14.68 6.25 -16.45
CA GLU A 559 -15.36 6.21 -17.75
C GLU A 559 -16.42 5.11 -17.78
N LEU A 560 -16.03 3.87 -17.42
CA LEU A 560 -16.95 2.74 -17.35
C LEU A 560 -18.09 2.99 -16.36
N SER A 561 -17.80 3.62 -15.20
CA SER A 561 -18.84 3.96 -14.21
C SER A 561 -19.89 4.93 -14.77
N LYS A 562 -19.49 5.90 -15.58
CA LYS A 562 -20.41 6.78 -16.28
C LYS A 562 -21.28 6.00 -17.27
N THR A 563 -20.66 5.08 -18.04
CA THR A 563 -21.37 4.24 -19.02
C THR A 563 -22.37 3.32 -18.33
N PHE A 564 -21.96 2.59 -17.27
CA PHE A 564 -22.87 1.70 -16.54
C PHE A 564 -24.02 2.45 -15.88
N ARG A 565 -23.79 3.64 -15.32
CA ARG A 565 -24.85 4.50 -14.77
C ARG A 565 -25.82 4.99 -15.86
N GLY A 566 -25.29 5.44 -16.99
CA GLY A 566 -26.12 5.87 -18.14
C GLY A 566 -26.97 4.73 -18.68
N LEU A 567 -26.40 3.51 -18.80
CA LEU A 567 -27.15 2.32 -19.19
C LEU A 567 -28.20 1.95 -18.14
N GLY A 568 -27.85 2.02 -16.84
CA GLY A 568 -28.79 1.78 -15.73
C GLY A 568 -30.01 2.70 -15.79
N ALA A 569 -29.81 4.00 -15.94
CA ALA A 569 -30.89 4.99 -16.08
C ALA A 569 -31.80 4.71 -17.30
N ARG A 570 -31.19 4.39 -18.46
CA ARG A 570 -31.95 4.08 -19.70
C ARG A 570 -32.69 2.75 -19.62
N LEU A 571 -32.18 1.79 -18.86
CA LEU A 571 -32.82 0.49 -18.62
C LEU A 571 -33.84 0.52 -17.45
N GLY A 572 -33.97 1.65 -16.73
CA GLY A 572 -34.87 1.78 -15.59
C GLY A 572 -34.46 0.92 -14.38
N SER A 573 -33.14 0.78 -14.15
CA SER A 573 -32.54 0.01 -13.05
C SER A 573 -31.93 0.96 -12.01
N GLU A 574 -32.74 1.91 -11.46
CA GLU A 574 -32.35 2.65 -10.27
C GLU A 574 -32.54 1.82 -8.99
#